data_7a1befdd6102ec95b3a566b15f688392
#
_entry.id   7a1befdd6102ec95b3a566b15f688392
#
_cell.length_a   1.000
_cell.length_b   1.000
_cell.length_c   1.000
_cell.angle_alpha   90.00
_cell.angle_beta   90.00
_cell.angle_gamma   90.00
#
_symmetry.space_group_name_H-M   'P 1'
#
loop_
_entity.id
_entity.type
_entity.pdbx_description
1 polymer ?
#
loop_
_entity_poly.entity_id
_entity_poly.type
_entity_poly.pdbx_seq_one_letter_code
_entity_poly.pdbx_strand_id
1 'polypeptide(L)'
;MTNIIERIGAYNKFGSKLGLSRMEALLARLGDPHKDLRVLHVAGTNGKGSVSMYLYEVLRAAGYSTGVYISPFIEVFNERMQMDGANISDEALERIGDRVIRAAEEMVAAGEESPTEFEVVTAIAFVWFAEQQADFVVLEVGLGGRGDSTNVVSDPLVCMITSIGWDHMDRLGDTLGKIAAEKAGIIKDGVPVVMNVADPEAKAVIAEVAGAHHAPLYDVSAVQAEGLAVTAEGTVFSAEVLGHRFENVHLTMRGEHQAHNAVTALAAIEILRQKSIIKLDEYALMDGMKKAVQPGRFEVLKDGRDPAKRFVLDGAHNTDGVRTLSRAMNQIFAGKRVLVTLGILADKAVDEMLDELELLGERFLTVPVSNPRTMEAAQLADKLAARGKDATACRTPEEAVALAAEMLENGPYDVCLFAGSLYLIGEIRSILRHGYLWETI
;
A
#
# COMPACT_ATOMS: atom_id res chain seq x y z
N MET A 1 31.39 -1.95 -9.40
CA MET A 1 30.24 -2.55 -10.12
C MET A 1 29.02 -1.73 -9.77
N THR A 2 28.17 -1.41 -10.73
CA THR A 2 26.91 -0.68 -10.49
C THR A 2 26.02 -1.55 -9.62
N ASN A 3 25.43 -1.00 -8.57
CA ASN A 3 24.51 -1.71 -7.67
C ASN A 3 23.33 -2.30 -8.45
N ILE A 4 22.84 -3.46 -8.08
CA ILE A 4 21.71 -4.14 -8.76
C ILE A 4 20.47 -3.24 -8.85
N ILE A 5 20.19 -2.42 -7.82
CA ILE A 5 19.06 -1.48 -7.81
C ILE A 5 19.21 -0.42 -8.90
N GLU A 6 20.42 0.12 -9.11
CA GLU A 6 20.67 1.07 -10.20
C GLU A 6 20.49 0.41 -11.58
N ARG A 7 20.88 -0.85 -11.73
CA ARG A 7 20.69 -1.61 -12.97
C ARG A 7 19.22 -1.89 -13.25
N ILE A 8 18.44 -2.23 -12.23
CA ILE A 8 16.99 -2.35 -12.31
C ILE A 8 16.37 -1.00 -12.67
N GLY A 9 16.81 0.08 -12.01
CA GLY A 9 16.34 1.45 -12.26
C GLY A 9 16.63 1.94 -13.70
N ALA A 10 17.63 1.38 -14.39
CA ALA A 10 17.88 1.70 -15.80
C ALA A 10 16.73 1.31 -16.75
N TYR A 11 15.82 0.42 -16.33
CA TYR A 11 14.61 0.05 -17.05
C TYR A 11 13.48 1.09 -16.90
N ASN A 12 13.60 2.06 -15.98
CA ASN A 12 12.60 3.13 -15.78
C ASN A 12 12.44 4.03 -17.02
N LYS A 13 13.48 4.12 -17.86
CA LYS A 13 13.42 4.83 -19.16
C LYS A 13 12.31 4.33 -20.09
N PHE A 14 11.83 3.10 -19.92
CA PHE A 14 10.73 2.54 -20.69
C PHE A 14 9.35 2.93 -20.14
N GLY A 15 9.30 3.64 -19.00
CA GLY A 15 8.09 4.14 -18.35
C GLY A 15 7.19 3.03 -17.84
N SER A 16 5.93 3.37 -17.59
CA SER A 16 4.89 2.41 -17.21
C SER A 16 4.10 2.03 -18.47
N LYS A 17 4.12 0.76 -18.84
CA LYS A 17 3.41 0.21 -19.99
C LYS A 17 2.54 -0.96 -19.49
N LEU A 18 1.24 -0.84 -19.64
CA LEU A 18 0.29 -1.91 -19.33
C LEU A 18 0.33 -2.98 -20.44
N GLY A 19 0.16 -4.24 -20.05
CA GLY A 19 0.13 -5.39 -20.96
C GLY A 19 0.98 -6.54 -20.45
N LEU A 20 0.59 -7.78 -20.75
CA LEU A 20 1.19 -8.97 -20.16
C LEU A 20 2.27 -9.63 -21.03
N SER A 21 2.26 -9.40 -22.36
CA SER A 21 3.10 -10.12 -23.32
C SER A 21 4.60 -10.06 -23.00
N ARG A 22 5.12 -8.89 -22.58
CA ARG A 22 6.53 -8.72 -22.18
C ARG A 22 6.84 -9.52 -20.91
N MET A 23 5.94 -9.47 -19.95
CA MET A 23 6.09 -10.21 -18.67
C MET A 23 6.04 -11.72 -18.91
N GLU A 24 5.11 -12.19 -19.74
CA GLU A 24 5.00 -13.61 -20.13
C GLU A 24 6.28 -14.08 -20.86
N ALA A 25 6.81 -13.28 -21.81
CA ALA A 25 8.03 -13.60 -22.52
C ALA A 25 9.26 -13.64 -21.60
N LEU A 26 9.34 -12.74 -20.61
CA LEU A 26 10.40 -12.71 -19.60
C LEU A 26 10.33 -13.93 -18.68
N LEU A 27 9.13 -14.25 -18.18
CA LEU A 27 8.93 -15.39 -17.27
C LEU A 27 9.17 -16.73 -17.97
N ALA A 28 8.80 -16.88 -19.25
CA ALA A 28 9.08 -18.10 -20.03
C ALA A 28 10.58 -18.40 -20.08
N ARG A 29 11.46 -17.37 -20.19
CA ARG A 29 12.93 -17.52 -20.15
C ARG A 29 13.44 -17.89 -18.77
N LEU A 30 12.69 -17.56 -17.73
CA LEU A 30 13.00 -17.86 -16.33
C LEU A 30 12.43 -19.23 -15.88
N GLY A 31 11.71 -19.95 -16.75
CA GLY A 31 11.09 -21.23 -16.46
C GLY A 31 9.70 -21.13 -15.80
N ASP A 32 9.01 -20.02 -16.04
CA ASP A 32 7.62 -19.76 -15.57
C ASP A 32 7.42 -19.93 -14.04
N PRO A 33 8.27 -19.36 -13.19
CA PRO A 33 8.26 -19.63 -11.74
C PRO A 33 6.94 -19.26 -11.05
N HIS A 34 6.14 -18.37 -11.64
CA HIS A 34 4.86 -17.93 -11.12
C HIS A 34 3.75 -18.98 -11.18
N LYS A 35 3.89 -20.01 -12.04
CA LYS A 35 2.83 -21.03 -12.26
C LYS A 35 2.64 -21.97 -11.08
N ASP A 36 3.68 -22.17 -10.27
CA ASP A 36 3.65 -23.06 -9.12
C ASP A 36 3.28 -22.34 -7.81
N LEU A 37 3.11 -21.01 -7.84
CA LEU A 37 2.82 -20.22 -6.66
C LEU A 37 1.31 -20.19 -6.34
N ARG A 38 0.97 -20.39 -5.08
CA ARG A 38 -0.40 -20.25 -4.56
C ARG A 38 -0.67 -18.81 -4.16
N VAL A 39 -1.31 -18.06 -5.02
CA VAL A 39 -1.42 -16.60 -4.94
C VAL A 39 -2.75 -16.14 -4.38
N LEU A 40 -2.70 -15.12 -3.47
CA LEU A 40 -3.82 -14.27 -3.09
C LEU A 40 -3.59 -12.92 -3.78
N HIS A 41 -4.47 -12.49 -4.67
CA HIS A 41 -4.24 -11.34 -5.55
C HIS A 41 -5.07 -10.11 -5.14
N VAL A 42 -4.43 -8.98 -4.85
CA VAL A 42 -5.06 -7.80 -4.25
C VAL A 42 -4.97 -6.60 -5.19
N ALA A 43 -6.14 -6.12 -5.68
CA ALA A 43 -6.28 -4.88 -6.43
C ALA A 43 -7.14 -3.86 -5.66
N GLY A 44 -7.13 -2.61 -6.11
CA GLY A 44 -7.91 -1.52 -5.55
C GLY A 44 -7.23 -0.17 -5.75
N THR A 45 -7.90 0.92 -5.39
CA THR A 45 -7.29 2.25 -5.36
C THR A 45 -6.51 2.43 -4.06
N ASN A 46 -7.18 2.38 -2.92
CA ASN A 46 -6.59 2.47 -1.59
C ASN A 46 -6.82 1.16 -0.82
N GLY A 47 -6.00 0.90 0.22
CA GLY A 47 -6.14 -0.26 1.09
C GLY A 47 -5.44 -1.54 0.63
N LYS A 48 -4.92 -1.62 -0.61
CA LYS A 48 -4.23 -2.82 -1.13
C LYS A 48 -3.15 -3.34 -0.18
N GLY A 49 -2.17 -2.50 0.14
CA GLY A 49 -1.07 -2.89 1.01
C GLY A 49 -1.51 -3.29 2.41
N SER A 50 -2.51 -2.58 3.01
CA SER A 50 -3.05 -2.97 4.33
C SER A 50 -3.70 -4.36 4.29
N VAL A 51 -4.54 -4.63 3.27
CA VAL A 51 -5.14 -5.97 3.07
C VAL A 51 -4.06 -7.02 2.86
N SER A 52 -3.05 -6.71 2.06
CA SER A 52 -1.91 -7.61 1.82
C SER A 52 -1.16 -7.94 3.11
N MET A 53 -0.92 -6.96 3.97
CA MET A 53 -0.23 -7.19 5.25
C MET A 53 -1.09 -7.98 6.25
N TYR A 54 -2.42 -7.77 6.30
CA TYR A 54 -3.31 -8.60 7.12
C TYR A 54 -3.26 -10.07 6.67
N LEU A 55 -3.40 -10.34 5.39
CA LEU A 55 -3.32 -11.69 4.84
C LEU A 55 -1.97 -12.36 5.11
N TYR A 56 -0.90 -11.62 4.85
CA TYR A 56 0.47 -12.08 5.07
C TYR A 56 0.71 -12.49 6.52
N GLU A 57 0.38 -11.62 7.48
CA GLU A 57 0.62 -11.91 8.89
C GLU A 57 -0.29 -13.00 9.45
N VAL A 58 -1.55 -13.10 8.99
CA VAL A 58 -2.46 -14.17 9.40
C VAL A 58 -1.96 -15.53 8.90
N LEU A 59 -1.54 -15.64 7.64
CA LEU A 59 -1.00 -16.89 7.11
C LEU A 59 0.30 -17.30 7.80
N ARG A 60 1.18 -16.34 8.11
CA ARG A 60 2.39 -16.58 8.90
C ARG A 60 2.08 -17.05 10.32
N ALA A 61 1.13 -16.39 11.00
CA ALA A 61 0.71 -16.78 12.34
C ALA A 61 0.11 -18.19 12.37
N ALA A 62 -0.50 -18.63 11.26
CA ALA A 62 -0.98 -19.99 11.06
C ALA A 62 0.13 -21.03 10.78
N GLY A 63 1.39 -20.57 10.68
CA GLY A 63 2.56 -21.43 10.46
C GLY A 63 2.87 -21.75 9.01
N TYR A 64 2.27 -21.03 8.04
CA TYR A 64 2.59 -21.17 6.63
C TYR A 64 3.77 -20.31 6.23
N SER A 65 4.68 -20.85 5.42
CA SER A 65 5.73 -20.07 4.77
C SER A 65 5.09 -19.14 3.75
N THR A 66 5.14 -17.84 4.01
CA THR A 66 4.32 -16.87 3.27
C THR A 66 5.17 -15.74 2.73
N GLY A 67 5.04 -15.48 1.43
CA GLY A 67 5.59 -14.33 0.75
C GLY A 67 4.57 -13.19 0.62
N VAL A 68 5.06 -11.95 0.58
CA VAL A 68 4.26 -10.77 0.20
C VAL A 68 5.04 -9.89 -0.78
N TYR A 69 4.37 -9.47 -1.85
CA TYR A 69 4.84 -8.49 -2.80
C TYR A 69 4.00 -7.23 -2.71
N ILE A 70 4.64 -6.10 -2.39
CA ILE A 70 3.99 -4.80 -2.20
C ILE A 70 4.68 -3.70 -3.00
N SER A 71 3.95 -2.64 -3.31
CA SER A 71 4.49 -1.46 -4.00
C SER A 71 3.73 -0.17 -3.67
N PRO A 72 4.44 0.97 -3.59
CA PRO A 72 5.91 1.08 -3.56
C PRO A 72 6.51 0.65 -2.21
N PHE A 73 7.82 0.57 -2.11
CA PHE A 73 8.54 0.48 -0.83
C PHE A 73 8.52 1.83 -0.09
N ILE A 74 8.83 1.82 1.19
CA ILE A 74 8.86 3.03 2.04
C ILE A 74 10.29 3.52 2.25
N GLU A 75 11.18 2.73 2.84
CA GLU A 75 12.57 3.13 3.12
C GLU A 75 13.57 2.45 2.19
N VAL A 76 13.47 1.14 2.02
CA VAL A 76 14.44 0.36 1.25
C VAL A 76 13.76 -0.49 0.19
N PHE A 77 14.42 -0.60 -0.96
CA PHE A 77 13.90 -1.32 -2.13
C PHE A 77 13.46 -2.75 -1.82
N ASN A 78 14.18 -3.42 -0.91
CA ASN A 78 13.97 -4.82 -0.52
C ASN A 78 12.60 -5.05 0.16
N GLU A 79 11.97 -4.01 0.71
CA GLU A 79 10.62 -4.09 1.32
C GLU A 79 9.54 -4.55 0.34
N ARG A 80 9.79 -4.41 -0.97
CA ARG A 80 8.86 -4.87 -2.01
C ARG A 80 8.61 -6.37 -1.97
N MET A 81 9.59 -7.13 -1.47
CA MET A 81 9.59 -8.59 -1.43
C MET A 81 9.95 -9.06 -0.04
N GLN A 82 8.97 -9.58 0.67
CA GLN A 82 9.16 -10.09 2.03
C GLN A 82 8.71 -11.55 2.11
N MET A 83 9.36 -12.31 2.97
CA MET A 83 9.00 -13.68 3.28
C MET A 83 9.30 -14.01 4.73
N ASP A 84 8.34 -14.57 5.44
CA ASP A 84 8.43 -15.02 6.82
C ASP A 84 8.99 -13.96 7.80
N GLY A 85 8.67 -12.67 7.55
CA GLY A 85 9.06 -11.53 8.40
C GLY A 85 10.38 -10.88 8.03
N ALA A 86 11.03 -11.31 6.94
CA ALA A 86 12.27 -10.73 6.45
C ALA A 86 12.12 -10.22 5.00
N ASN A 87 12.77 -9.10 4.70
CA ASN A 87 12.92 -8.64 3.33
C ASN A 87 13.88 -9.58 2.56
N ILE A 88 13.76 -9.61 1.23
CA ILE A 88 14.78 -10.25 0.39
C ILE A 88 16.17 -9.70 0.76
N SER A 89 17.16 -10.58 0.94
CA SER A 89 18.53 -10.12 1.25
C SER A 89 19.20 -9.48 0.03
N ASP A 90 20.19 -8.62 0.26
CA ASP A 90 20.94 -7.98 -0.82
C ASP A 90 21.62 -9.02 -1.73
N GLU A 91 22.13 -10.11 -1.16
CA GLU A 91 22.78 -11.19 -1.92
C GLU A 91 21.76 -11.94 -2.80
N ALA A 92 20.56 -12.19 -2.27
CA ALA A 92 19.51 -12.83 -3.06
C ALA A 92 19.00 -11.90 -4.18
N LEU A 93 18.82 -10.60 -3.86
CA LEU A 93 18.41 -9.58 -4.83
C LEU A 93 19.45 -9.43 -5.95
N GLU A 94 20.74 -9.39 -5.62
CA GLU A 94 21.83 -9.33 -6.60
C GLU A 94 21.81 -10.56 -7.52
N ARG A 95 21.82 -11.75 -6.93
CA ARG A 95 21.88 -13.03 -7.66
C ARG A 95 20.68 -13.24 -8.59
N ILE A 96 19.48 -13.00 -8.07
CA ILE A 96 18.23 -13.18 -8.84
C ILE A 96 18.06 -12.05 -9.85
N GLY A 97 18.38 -10.82 -9.45
CA GLY A 97 18.37 -9.65 -10.32
C GLY A 97 19.27 -9.82 -11.55
N ASP A 98 20.50 -10.34 -11.35
CA ASP A 98 21.42 -10.68 -12.44
C ASP A 98 20.83 -11.70 -13.42
N ARG A 99 20.14 -12.72 -12.90
CA ARG A 99 19.46 -13.73 -13.72
C ARG A 99 18.32 -13.12 -14.54
N VAL A 100 17.49 -12.29 -13.91
CA VAL A 100 16.34 -11.65 -14.57
C VAL A 100 16.80 -10.62 -15.61
N ILE A 101 17.82 -9.81 -15.30
CA ILE A 101 18.37 -8.83 -16.23
C ILE A 101 18.97 -9.52 -17.47
N ARG A 102 19.69 -10.64 -17.29
CA ARG A 102 20.19 -11.43 -18.44
C ARG A 102 19.05 -11.93 -19.33
N ALA A 103 17.98 -12.45 -18.73
CA ALA A 103 16.80 -12.88 -19.50
C ALA A 103 16.14 -11.71 -20.26
N ALA A 104 16.09 -10.52 -19.65
CA ALA A 104 15.61 -9.30 -20.31
C ALA A 104 16.51 -8.86 -21.47
N GLU A 105 17.83 -8.93 -21.32
CA GLU A 105 18.81 -8.65 -22.38
C GLU A 105 18.69 -9.65 -23.55
N GLU A 106 18.45 -10.93 -23.26
CA GLU A 106 18.19 -11.97 -24.26
C GLU A 106 16.90 -11.69 -25.04
N MET A 107 15.83 -11.20 -24.39
CA MET A 107 14.61 -10.75 -25.07
C MET A 107 14.91 -9.65 -26.10
N VAL A 108 15.64 -8.62 -25.67
CA VAL A 108 16.01 -7.49 -26.55
C VAL A 108 16.90 -7.96 -27.70
N ALA A 109 17.87 -8.84 -27.44
CA ALA A 109 18.74 -9.41 -28.46
C ALA A 109 17.97 -10.27 -29.50
N ALA A 110 16.86 -10.90 -29.09
CA ALA A 110 15.94 -11.63 -29.95
C ALA A 110 14.97 -10.72 -30.73
N GLY A 111 15.06 -9.38 -30.57
CA GLY A 111 14.18 -8.40 -31.22
C GLY A 111 12.84 -8.20 -30.55
N GLU A 112 12.67 -8.67 -29.33
CA GLU A 112 11.44 -8.48 -28.54
C GLU A 112 11.50 -7.13 -27.78
N GLU A 113 10.34 -6.68 -27.31
CA GLU A 113 10.23 -5.42 -26.56
C GLU A 113 10.87 -5.55 -25.17
N SER A 114 11.68 -4.57 -24.77
CA SER A 114 12.29 -4.54 -23.43
C SER A 114 11.24 -4.48 -22.34
N PRO A 115 11.40 -5.26 -21.26
CA PRO A 115 10.54 -5.12 -20.08
C PRO A 115 10.74 -3.75 -19.42
N THR A 116 9.73 -3.33 -18.66
CA THR A 116 9.76 -2.15 -17.79
C THR A 116 10.45 -2.48 -16.46
N GLU A 117 10.81 -1.45 -15.68
CA GLU A 117 11.33 -1.63 -14.32
C GLU A 117 10.40 -2.49 -13.45
N PHE A 118 9.10 -2.20 -13.48
CA PHE A 118 8.13 -2.93 -12.66
C PHE A 118 8.01 -4.41 -13.09
N GLU A 119 8.09 -4.71 -14.38
CA GLU A 119 8.11 -6.09 -14.90
C GLU A 119 9.36 -6.84 -14.44
N VAL A 120 10.54 -6.19 -14.47
CA VAL A 120 11.79 -6.78 -13.96
C VAL A 120 11.68 -7.07 -12.45
N VAL A 121 11.18 -6.13 -11.65
CA VAL A 121 11.01 -6.30 -10.20
C VAL A 121 10.01 -7.40 -9.87
N THR A 122 8.89 -7.46 -10.60
CA THR A 122 7.86 -8.50 -10.42
C THR A 122 8.42 -9.88 -10.79
N ALA A 123 9.23 -9.99 -11.84
CA ALA A 123 9.90 -11.23 -12.21
C ALA A 123 10.89 -11.70 -11.13
N ILE A 124 11.66 -10.77 -10.54
CA ILE A 124 12.55 -11.07 -9.40
C ILE A 124 11.74 -11.65 -8.24
N ALA A 125 10.61 -11.05 -7.90
CA ALA A 125 9.72 -11.52 -6.83
C ALA A 125 9.23 -12.95 -7.10
N PHE A 126 8.74 -13.26 -8.29
CA PHE A 126 8.26 -14.60 -8.64
C PHE A 126 9.37 -15.65 -8.57
N VAL A 127 10.57 -15.34 -9.09
CA VAL A 127 11.73 -16.24 -9.00
C VAL A 127 12.09 -16.49 -7.54
N TRP A 128 12.13 -15.44 -6.71
CA TRP A 128 12.51 -15.55 -5.32
C TRP A 128 11.52 -16.40 -4.52
N PHE A 129 10.22 -16.12 -4.62
CA PHE A 129 9.19 -16.88 -3.90
C PHE A 129 9.17 -18.36 -4.31
N ALA A 130 9.39 -18.67 -5.60
CA ALA A 130 9.49 -20.03 -6.07
C ALA A 130 10.74 -20.74 -5.54
N GLU A 131 11.91 -20.06 -5.51
CA GLU A 131 13.14 -20.63 -4.93
C GLU A 131 13.01 -20.87 -3.42
N GLN A 132 12.25 -20.01 -2.72
CA GLN A 132 11.99 -20.17 -1.28
C GLN A 132 10.88 -21.20 -0.98
N GLN A 133 10.20 -21.75 -2.00
CA GLN A 133 9.10 -22.71 -1.85
C GLN A 133 7.98 -22.17 -0.95
N ALA A 134 7.55 -20.91 -1.17
CA ALA A 134 6.48 -20.30 -0.41
C ALA A 134 5.18 -21.11 -0.48
N ASP A 135 4.57 -21.39 0.68
CA ASP A 135 3.25 -22.04 0.74
C ASP A 135 2.16 -21.14 0.15
N PHE A 136 2.28 -19.82 0.39
CA PHE A 136 1.40 -18.78 -0.13
C PHE A 136 2.16 -17.53 -0.52
N VAL A 137 1.66 -16.80 -1.51
CA VAL A 137 2.13 -15.47 -1.88
C VAL A 137 0.97 -14.51 -1.91
N VAL A 138 1.04 -13.43 -1.14
CA VAL A 138 0.11 -12.30 -1.24
C VAL A 138 0.70 -11.30 -2.23
N LEU A 139 -0.03 -11.03 -3.30
CA LEU A 139 0.45 -10.27 -4.44
C LEU A 139 -0.36 -8.98 -4.60
N GLU A 140 0.24 -7.84 -4.30
CA GLU A 140 -0.35 -6.52 -4.51
C GLU A 140 -0.17 -6.07 -5.96
N VAL A 141 -1.27 -5.67 -6.62
CA VAL A 141 -1.26 -5.04 -7.94
C VAL A 141 -0.58 -3.67 -7.87
N GLY A 142 0.36 -3.42 -8.78
CA GLY A 142 1.04 -2.13 -8.86
C GLY A 142 0.15 -1.03 -9.42
N LEU A 143 -0.44 -1.26 -10.60
CA LEU A 143 -1.27 -0.27 -11.30
C LEU A 143 -2.42 -0.94 -12.07
N GLY A 144 -3.65 -0.46 -11.84
CA GLY A 144 -4.82 -0.98 -12.53
C GLY A 144 -5.17 -2.40 -12.09
N GLY A 145 -4.94 -3.37 -12.93
CA GLY A 145 -5.17 -4.79 -12.70
C GLY A 145 -5.02 -5.59 -13.98
N ARG A 146 -5.87 -5.37 -14.98
CA ARG A 146 -5.91 -6.11 -16.25
C ARG A 146 -4.56 -6.26 -16.93
N GLY A 147 -3.82 -5.17 -17.06
CA GLY A 147 -2.52 -5.11 -17.74
C GLY A 147 -1.33 -5.03 -16.77
N ASP A 148 -1.55 -5.22 -15.47
CA ASP A 148 -0.48 -5.19 -14.47
C ASP A 148 0.38 -6.45 -14.57
N SER A 149 1.70 -6.31 -14.36
CA SER A 149 2.64 -7.45 -14.46
C SER A 149 2.33 -8.58 -13.49
N THR A 150 1.65 -8.30 -12.38
CA THR A 150 1.23 -9.32 -11.41
C THR A 150 0.11 -10.20 -11.97
N ASN A 151 -0.63 -9.74 -12.97
CA ASN A 151 -1.81 -10.40 -13.53
C ASN A 151 -1.50 -11.55 -14.50
N VAL A 152 -0.23 -11.91 -14.68
CA VAL A 152 0.21 -13.14 -15.37
C VAL A 152 -0.17 -14.40 -14.59
N VAL A 153 -0.53 -14.28 -13.32
CA VAL A 153 -1.06 -15.39 -12.53
C VAL A 153 -2.45 -15.76 -13.04
N SER A 154 -2.58 -16.98 -13.56
CA SER A 154 -3.81 -17.47 -14.19
C SER A 154 -4.82 -18.07 -13.23
N ASP A 155 -4.36 -18.56 -12.07
CA ASP A 155 -5.20 -19.31 -11.11
C ASP A 155 -4.90 -18.90 -9.67
N PRO A 156 -5.21 -17.64 -9.28
CA PRO A 156 -5.08 -17.23 -7.88
C PRO A 156 -6.14 -17.93 -7.01
N LEU A 157 -5.85 -18.16 -5.74
CA LEU A 157 -6.78 -18.81 -4.80
C LEU A 157 -8.00 -17.92 -4.50
N VAL A 158 -7.79 -16.61 -4.48
CA VAL A 158 -8.82 -15.59 -4.24
C VAL A 158 -8.33 -14.25 -4.82
N CYS A 159 -9.22 -13.49 -5.43
CA CYS A 159 -9.00 -12.12 -5.84
C CYS A 159 -9.71 -11.16 -4.88
N MET A 160 -9.06 -10.04 -4.56
CA MET A 160 -9.65 -9.01 -3.72
C MET A 160 -9.63 -7.67 -4.44
N ILE A 161 -10.76 -6.95 -4.38
CA ILE A 161 -10.87 -5.55 -4.85
C ILE A 161 -11.25 -4.70 -3.65
N THR A 162 -10.31 -3.91 -3.15
CA THR A 162 -10.43 -3.20 -1.86
C THR A 162 -11.34 -1.98 -1.98
N SER A 163 -10.91 -0.94 -2.64
CA SER A 163 -11.71 0.27 -2.88
C SER A 163 -11.56 0.74 -4.32
N ILE A 164 -12.55 1.46 -4.83
CA ILE A 164 -12.47 2.18 -6.10
C ILE A 164 -12.61 3.67 -5.82
N GLY A 165 -11.67 4.45 -6.31
CA GLY A 165 -11.62 5.90 -6.18
C GLY A 165 -10.82 6.53 -7.32
N TRP A 166 -10.78 7.86 -7.34
CA TRP A 166 -10.10 8.64 -8.37
C TRP A 166 -8.59 8.61 -8.16
N ASP A 167 -7.89 7.87 -9.00
CA ASP A 167 -6.42 7.86 -9.08
C ASP A 167 -5.97 7.35 -10.45
N HIS A 168 -4.82 7.79 -10.93
CA HIS A 168 -4.26 7.39 -12.23
C HIS A 168 -5.22 7.51 -13.42
N MET A 169 -6.01 8.59 -13.45
CA MET A 169 -7.07 8.80 -14.47
C MET A 169 -6.52 8.85 -15.90
N ASP A 170 -5.29 9.30 -16.07
CA ASP A 170 -4.55 9.31 -17.34
C ASP A 170 -4.28 7.91 -17.90
N ARG A 171 -4.35 6.88 -17.07
CA ARG A 171 -4.04 5.47 -17.40
C ARG A 171 -5.24 4.56 -17.31
N LEU A 172 -6.10 4.74 -16.30
CA LEU A 172 -7.17 3.83 -15.97
C LEU A 172 -8.55 4.32 -16.46
N GLY A 173 -8.63 5.58 -16.90
CA GLY A 173 -9.85 6.20 -17.41
C GLY A 173 -10.45 7.25 -16.47
N ASP A 174 -11.42 7.94 -16.98
CA ASP A 174 -12.03 9.16 -16.45
C ASP A 174 -13.40 8.94 -15.79
N THR A 175 -13.75 7.68 -15.47
CA THR A 175 -14.94 7.31 -14.68
C THR A 175 -14.61 6.21 -13.69
N LEU A 176 -15.35 6.13 -12.57
CA LEU A 176 -15.19 5.06 -11.58
C LEU A 176 -15.45 3.67 -12.19
N GLY A 177 -16.39 3.58 -13.15
CA GLY A 177 -16.65 2.34 -13.89
C GLY A 177 -15.46 1.88 -14.72
N LYS A 178 -14.74 2.78 -15.42
CA LYS A 178 -13.54 2.44 -16.18
C LYS A 178 -12.41 1.98 -15.25
N ILE A 179 -12.18 2.70 -14.15
CA ILE A 179 -11.19 2.33 -13.14
C ILE A 179 -11.53 0.95 -12.53
N ALA A 180 -12.81 0.71 -12.24
CA ALA A 180 -13.28 -0.58 -11.74
C ALA A 180 -13.07 -1.71 -12.76
N ALA A 181 -13.32 -1.48 -14.05
CA ALA A 181 -13.10 -2.46 -15.11
C ALA A 181 -11.63 -2.87 -15.24
N GLU A 182 -10.69 -1.91 -15.12
CA GLU A 182 -9.26 -2.20 -15.12
C GLU A 182 -8.84 -3.03 -13.91
N LYS A 183 -9.36 -2.72 -12.72
CA LYS A 183 -9.05 -3.47 -11.50
C LYS A 183 -9.72 -4.85 -11.49
N ALA A 184 -10.95 -4.96 -11.97
CA ALA A 184 -11.65 -6.23 -12.14
C ALA A 184 -10.96 -7.17 -13.13
N GLY A 185 -10.03 -6.69 -13.96
CA GLY A 185 -9.21 -7.50 -14.86
C GLY A 185 -8.33 -8.55 -14.17
N ILE A 186 -8.22 -8.54 -12.83
CA ILE A 186 -7.55 -9.63 -12.07
C ILE A 186 -8.47 -10.83 -11.83
N ILE A 187 -9.77 -10.71 -12.08
CA ILE A 187 -10.75 -11.77 -11.88
C ILE A 187 -10.49 -12.90 -12.90
N LYS A 188 -10.53 -14.13 -12.45
CA LYS A 188 -10.27 -15.33 -13.25
C LYS A 188 -11.46 -16.29 -13.17
N ASP A 189 -11.56 -17.19 -14.14
CA ASP A 189 -12.68 -18.14 -14.26
C ASP A 189 -12.84 -19.02 -13.02
N GLY A 190 -14.01 -18.95 -12.39
CA GLY A 190 -14.34 -19.72 -11.19
C GLY A 190 -13.61 -19.36 -9.90
N VAL A 191 -12.70 -18.38 -9.94
CA VAL A 191 -11.93 -17.93 -8.76
C VAL A 191 -12.79 -17.01 -7.89
N PRO A 192 -12.87 -17.23 -6.55
CA PRO A 192 -13.60 -16.35 -5.65
C PRO A 192 -13.09 -14.91 -5.67
N VAL A 193 -14.01 -13.96 -5.61
CA VAL A 193 -13.72 -12.52 -5.55
C VAL A 193 -14.32 -11.92 -4.30
N VAL A 194 -13.52 -11.27 -3.47
CA VAL A 194 -13.97 -10.40 -2.38
C VAL A 194 -13.97 -8.96 -2.87
N MET A 195 -15.11 -8.29 -2.78
CA MET A 195 -15.28 -6.91 -3.18
C MET A 195 -15.66 -6.05 -1.97
N ASN A 196 -14.91 -4.97 -1.72
CA ASN A 196 -15.24 -3.98 -0.69
C ASN A 196 -15.26 -2.57 -1.31
N VAL A 197 -16.27 -2.33 -2.14
CA VAL A 197 -16.42 -1.12 -2.95
C VAL A 197 -17.73 -0.44 -2.57
N ALA A 198 -17.71 0.88 -2.34
CA ALA A 198 -18.90 1.62 -1.93
C ALA A 198 -19.71 2.14 -3.15
N ASP A 199 -19.02 2.55 -4.22
CA ASP A 199 -19.65 3.18 -5.38
C ASP A 199 -20.51 2.19 -6.18
N PRO A 200 -21.78 2.53 -6.48
CA PRO A 200 -22.71 1.64 -7.16
C PRO A 200 -22.33 1.32 -8.62
N GLU A 201 -21.76 2.30 -9.37
CA GLU A 201 -21.32 2.09 -10.75
C GLU A 201 -20.15 1.10 -10.77
N ALA A 202 -19.16 1.32 -9.91
CA ALA A 202 -18.01 0.44 -9.78
C ALA A 202 -18.41 -0.98 -9.34
N LYS A 203 -19.36 -1.12 -8.40
CA LYS A 203 -19.92 -2.42 -7.99
C LYS A 203 -20.55 -3.17 -9.16
N ALA A 204 -21.37 -2.47 -9.94
CA ALA A 204 -22.07 -3.08 -11.08
C ALA A 204 -21.07 -3.63 -12.11
N VAL A 205 -20.02 -2.87 -12.42
CA VAL A 205 -18.95 -3.30 -13.33
C VAL A 205 -18.21 -4.53 -12.82
N ILE A 206 -17.82 -4.54 -11.51
CA ILE A 206 -17.13 -5.69 -10.92
C ILE A 206 -18.03 -6.92 -10.92
N ALA A 207 -19.31 -6.76 -10.60
CA ALA A 207 -20.28 -7.87 -10.62
C ALA A 207 -20.49 -8.41 -12.04
N GLU A 208 -20.54 -7.57 -13.08
CA GLU A 208 -20.61 -7.98 -14.46
C GLU A 208 -19.39 -8.81 -14.86
N VAL A 209 -18.18 -8.35 -14.55
CA VAL A 209 -16.95 -9.06 -14.85
C VAL A 209 -16.90 -10.41 -14.10
N ALA A 210 -17.25 -10.41 -12.80
CA ALA A 210 -17.31 -11.66 -12.02
C ALA A 210 -18.32 -12.65 -12.61
N GLY A 211 -19.48 -12.20 -13.04
CA GLY A 211 -20.47 -13.01 -13.72
C GLY A 211 -19.98 -13.62 -15.04
N ALA A 212 -19.27 -12.82 -15.86
CA ALA A 212 -18.68 -13.27 -17.12
C ALA A 212 -17.62 -14.37 -16.91
N HIS A 213 -16.90 -14.32 -15.80
CA HIS A 213 -15.91 -15.33 -15.39
C HIS A 213 -16.47 -16.44 -14.50
N HIS A 214 -17.78 -16.53 -14.30
CA HIS A 214 -18.39 -17.48 -13.36
C HIS A 214 -17.73 -17.49 -11.98
N ALA A 215 -17.16 -16.35 -11.57
CA ALA A 215 -16.42 -16.17 -10.32
C ALA A 215 -17.40 -15.92 -9.17
N PRO A 216 -17.37 -16.70 -8.09
CA PRO A 216 -18.16 -16.42 -6.89
C PRO A 216 -17.81 -15.04 -6.32
N LEU A 217 -18.77 -14.13 -6.27
CA LEU A 217 -18.57 -12.76 -5.78
C LEU A 217 -19.10 -12.60 -4.35
N TYR A 218 -18.25 -12.12 -3.47
CA TYR A 218 -18.54 -11.83 -2.06
C TYR A 218 -18.43 -10.31 -1.84
N ASP A 219 -19.57 -9.62 -1.82
CA ASP A 219 -19.62 -8.18 -1.49
C ASP A 219 -19.66 -8.00 0.02
N VAL A 220 -18.56 -7.50 0.58
CA VAL A 220 -18.42 -7.23 2.02
C VAL A 220 -18.54 -5.75 2.38
N SER A 221 -18.89 -4.90 1.44
CA SER A 221 -18.98 -3.44 1.64
C SER A 221 -20.07 -3.01 2.61
N ALA A 222 -21.06 -3.85 2.84
CA ALA A 222 -22.15 -3.62 3.81
C ALA A 222 -21.88 -4.20 5.19
N VAL A 223 -20.76 -4.92 5.39
CA VAL A 223 -20.40 -5.49 6.69
C VAL A 223 -20.09 -4.37 7.68
N GLN A 224 -20.78 -4.40 8.83
CA GLN A 224 -20.62 -3.39 9.86
C GLN A 224 -19.50 -3.76 10.82
N ALA A 225 -18.62 -2.79 11.11
CA ALA A 225 -17.66 -2.87 12.19
C ALA A 225 -18.35 -2.45 13.51
N GLU A 226 -18.86 -3.43 14.24
CA GLU A 226 -19.60 -3.20 15.48
C GLU A 226 -18.64 -2.90 16.63
N GLY A 227 -19.04 -2.00 17.53
CA GLY A 227 -18.22 -1.61 18.68
C GLY A 227 -16.89 -0.95 18.28
N LEU A 228 -16.84 -0.35 17.09
CA LEU A 228 -15.63 0.26 16.56
C LEU A 228 -15.05 1.31 17.49
N ALA A 229 -13.83 1.07 17.94
CA ALA A 229 -13.00 2.00 18.71
C ALA A 229 -11.68 2.25 17.99
N VAL A 230 -11.37 3.53 17.73
CA VAL A 230 -10.15 3.96 17.08
C VAL A 230 -9.36 4.87 18.04
N THR A 231 -8.14 4.49 18.35
CA THR A 231 -7.24 5.21 19.27
C THR A 231 -5.84 5.35 18.68
N ALA A 232 -4.95 6.03 19.40
CA ALA A 232 -3.55 6.13 19.02
C ALA A 232 -2.81 4.76 19.08
N GLU A 233 -3.33 3.80 19.84
CA GLU A 233 -2.76 2.46 19.99
C GLU A 233 -3.23 1.49 18.90
N GLY A 234 -4.35 1.79 18.23
CA GLY A 234 -4.89 0.93 17.17
C GLY A 234 -6.39 1.03 16.98
N THR A 235 -6.95 0.06 16.30
CA THR A 235 -8.38 -0.06 16.00
C THR A 235 -8.92 -1.37 16.56
N VAL A 236 -10.08 -1.35 17.20
CA VAL A 236 -10.77 -2.55 17.72
C VAL A 236 -12.20 -2.56 17.21
N PHE A 237 -12.67 -3.71 16.76
CA PHE A 237 -14.06 -3.90 16.30
C PHE A 237 -14.47 -5.36 16.36
N SER A 238 -15.76 -5.63 16.21
CA SER A 238 -16.31 -6.97 15.95
C SER A 238 -17.08 -6.94 14.63
N ALA A 239 -17.14 -8.06 13.92
CA ALA A 239 -17.88 -8.16 12.66
C ALA A 239 -18.37 -9.58 12.40
N GLU A 240 -19.51 -9.70 11.70
CA GLU A 240 -19.91 -10.95 11.08
C GLU A 240 -19.53 -10.96 9.60
N VAL A 241 -18.69 -11.90 9.19
CA VAL A 241 -18.16 -11.99 7.82
C VAL A 241 -18.39 -13.40 7.28
N LEU A 242 -19.14 -13.52 6.21
CA LEU A 242 -19.48 -14.80 5.56
C LEU A 242 -20.04 -15.87 6.52
N GLY A 243 -20.87 -15.43 7.49
CA GLY A 243 -21.49 -16.30 8.47
C GLY A 243 -20.60 -16.71 9.65
N HIS A 244 -19.39 -16.17 9.72
CA HIS A 244 -18.51 -16.32 10.88
C HIS A 244 -18.45 -15.02 11.69
N ARG A 245 -18.59 -15.13 13.00
CA ARG A 245 -18.50 -13.99 13.93
C ARG A 245 -17.07 -13.84 14.44
N PHE A 246 -16.47 -12.69 14.17
CA PHE A 246 -15.17 -12.28 14.69
C PHE A 246 -15.39 -11.28 15.83
N GLU A 247 -14.96 -11.63 17.04
CA GLU A 247 -15.14 -10.83 18.23
C GLU A 247 -13.85 -10.10 18.62
N ASN A 248 -13.95 -8.80 18.90
CA ASN A 248 -12.84 -8.00 19.42
C ASN A 248 -11.56 -8.11 18.57
N VAL A 249 -11.67 -7.93 17.26
CA VAL A 249 -10.52 -7.90 16.34
C VAL A 249 -9.67 -6.68 16.66
N HIS A 250 -8.44 -6.90 17.10
CA HIS A 250 -7.48 -5.86 17.42
C HIS A 250 -6.52 -5.64 16.24
N LEU A 251 -6.45 -4.41 15.77
CA LEU A 251 -5.53 -3.98 14.73
C LEU A 251 -4.54 -2.97 15.28
N THR A 252 -3.26 -3.13 15.00
CA THR A 252 -2.24 -2.11 15.25
C THR A 252 -2.38 -0.93 14.28
N MET A 253 -2.85 -1.19 13.05
CA MET A 253 -3.17 -0.13 12.10
C MET A 253 -4.41 0.66 12.53
N ARG A 254 -4.39 1.99 12.32
CA ARG A 254 -5.32 2.95 12.89
C ARG A 254 -6.29 3.52 11.86
N GLY A 255 -7.52 3.75 12.29
CA GLY A 255 -8.57 4.39 11.49
C GLY A 255 -9.70 3.45 11.10
N GLU A 256 -10.91 4.01 10.95
CA GLU A 256 -12.10 3.26 10.54
C GLU A 256 -11.88 2.49 9.23
N HIS A 257 -11.18 3.08 8.27
CA HIS A 257 -10.85 2.43 7.00
C HIS A 257 -10.03 1.14 7.18
N GLN A 258 -9.27 1.01 8.27
CA GLN A 258 -8.52 -0.21 8.56
C GLN A 258 -9.44 -1.35 9.02
N ALA A 259 -10.55 -1.05 9.68
CA ALA A 259 -11.58 -2.05 9.96
C ALA A 259 -12.20 -2.58 8.65
N HIS A 260 -12.49 -1.71 7.67
CA HIS A 260 -12.97 -2.12 6.35
C HIS A 260 -11.93 -2.96 5.57
N ASN A 261 -10.65 -2.57 5.61
CA ASN A 261 -9.58 -3.38 5.02
C ASN A 261 -9.46 -4.74 5.70
N ALA A 262 -9.57 -4.78 7.03
CA ALA A 262 -9.54 -6.01 7.81
C ALA A 262 -10.71 -6.94 7.47
N VAL A 263 -11.93 -6.42 7.29
CA VAL A 263 -13.10 -7.19 6.84
C VAL A 263 -12.83 -7.85 5.48
N THR A 264 -12.16 -7.16 4.56
CA THR A 264 -11.78 -7.73 3.26
C THR A 264 -10.81 -8.92 3.43
N ALA A 265 -9.80 -8.76 4.28
CA ALA A 265 -8.85 -9.84 4.57
C ALA A 265 -9.51 -11.01 5.30
N LEU A 266 -10.38 -10.75 6.30
CA LEU A 266 -11.14 -11.78 7.02
C LEU A 266 -12.03 -12.58 6.08
N ALA A 267 -12.69 -11.93 5.11
CA ALA A 267 -13.49 -12.63 4.10
C ALA A 267 -12.66 -13.56 3.23
N ALA A 268 -11.48 -13.10 2.77
CA ALA A 268 -10.57 -13.94 2.01
C ALA A 268 -10.08 -15.15 2.82
N ILE A 269 -9.70 -14.94 4.08
CA ILE A 269 -9.30 -16.01 4.99
C ILE A 269 -10.45 -17.00 5.23
N GLU A 270 -11.67 -16.51 5.42
CA GLU A 270 -12.84 -17.38 5.64
C GLU A 270 -13.15 -18.24 4.39
N ILE A 271 -13.02 -17.68 3.19
CA ILE A 271 -13.12 -18.45 1.94
C ILE A 271 -12.08 -19.58 1.89
N LEU A 272 -10.83 -19.30 2.24
CA LEU A 272 -9.77 -20.30 2.28
C LEU A 272 -10.03 -21.40 3.33
N ARG A 273 -10.58 -21.03 4.50
CA ARG A 273 -11.01 -21.98 5.55
C ARG A 273 -12.15 -22.87 5.07
N GLN A 274 -13.22 -22.28 4.53
CA GLN A 274 -14.39 -23.02 4.03
C GLN A 274 -14.04 -24.00 2.92
N LYS A 275 -13.08 -23.63 2.06
CA LYS A 275 -12.53 -24.51 1.02
C LYS A 275 -11.49 -25.53 1.55
N SER A 276 -11.19 -25.53 2.85
CA SER A 276 -10.17 -26.38 3.47
C SER A 276 -8.77 -26.22 2.86
N ILE A 277 -8.48 -25.05 2.31
CA ILE A 277 -7.16 -24.67 1.75
C ILE A 277 -6.15 -24.41 2.86
N ILE A 278 -6.62 -23.80 3.95
CA ILE A 278 -5.82 -23.50 5.14
C ILE A 278 -6.46 -24.10 6.40
N LYS A 279 -5.61 -24.39 7.37
CA LYS A 279 -5.99 -24.69 8.76
C LYS A 279 -5.52 -23.51 9.63
N LEU A 280 -6.44 -22.89 10.31
CA LEU A 280 -6.18 -21.67 11.09
C LEU A 280 -7.08 -21.69 12.31
N ASP A 281 -6.52 -21.62 13.48
CA ASP A 281 -7.26 -21.39 14.72
C ASP A 281 -7.51 -19.90 14.96
N GLU A 282 -8.43 -19.61 15.86
CA GLU A 282 -8.83 -18.23 16.18
C GLU A 282 -7.68 -17.41 16.78
N TYR A 283 -6.83 -18.05 17.60
CA TYR A 283 -5.70 -17.38 18.21
C TYR A 283 -4.69 -16.89 17.16
N ALA A 284 -4.30 -17.77 16.25
CA ALA A 284 -3.38 -17.42 15.17
C ALA A 284 -3.96 -16.34 14.25
N LEU A 285 -5.28 -16.39 13.96
CA LEU A 285 -5.95 -15.35 13.19
C LEU A 285 -5.85 -13.98 13.90
N MET A 286 -6.25 -13.91 15.18
CA MET A 286 -6.23 -12.66 15.93
C MET A 286 -4.81 -12.13 16.14
N ASP A 287 -3.83 -13.00 16.36
CA ASP A 287 -2.42 -12.65 16.49
C ASP A 287 -1.88 -12.05 15.18
N GLY A 288 -2.19 -12.68 14.03
CA GLY A 288 -1.81 -12.18 12.72
C GLY A 288 -2.46 -10.82 12.39
N MET A 289 -3.76 -10.66 12.64
CA MET A 289 -4.46 -9.38 12.45
C MET A 289 -3.83 -8.26 13.28
N LYS A 290 -3.46 -8.54 14.52
CA LYS A 290 -2.82 -7.57 15.42
C LYS A 290 -1.39 -7.25 15.01
N LYS A 291 -0.63 -8.22 14.52
CA LYS A 291 0.80 -8.04 14.09
C LYS A 291 0.93 -7.30 12.78
N ALA A 292 -0.12 -7.27 11.95
CA ALA A 292 -0.08 -6.61 10.66
C ALA A 292 0.18 -5.12 10.83
N VAL A 293 1.27 -4.64 10.22
CA VAL A 293 1.66 -3.23 10.17
C VAL A 293 2.05 -2.86 8.76
N GLN A 294 1.79 -1.62 8.39
CA GLN A 294 2.27 -1.06 7.15
C GLN A 294 2.90 0.31 7.41
N PRO A 295 4.23 0.43 7.31
CA PRO A 295 4.91 1.69 7.50
C PRO A 295 4.32 2.81 6.63
N GLY A 296 4.27 4.02 7.17
CA GLY A 296 3.75 5.18 6.45
C GLY A 296 2.23 5.17 6.20
N ARG A 297 1.47 4.34 6.92
CA ARG A 297 0.00 4.35 6.92
C ARG A 297 -0.52 4.65 8.32
N PHE A 298 -0.77 5.92 8.58
CA PHE A 298 -1.11 6.46 9.90
C PHE A 298 -0.17 5.90 10.99
N GLU A 299 1.11 5.86 10.69
CA GLU A 299 2.15 5.40 11.60
C GLU A 299 2.37 6.44 12.68
N VAL A 300 2.20 6.07 13.94
CA VAL A 300 2.37 6.98 15.07
C VAL A 300 3.69 6.67 15.75
N LEU A 301 4.56 7.67 15.80
CA LEU A 301 5.82 7.63 16.53
C LEU A 301 5.70 8.51 17.78
N LYS A 302 6.17 8.01 18.92
CA LYS A 302 6.25 8.77 20.17
C LYS A 302 7.69 9.19 20.48
N ASP A 303 7.85 10.35 21.08
CA ASP A 303 9.15 10.73 21.65
C ASP A 303 9.40 9.89 22.91
N GLY A 304 10.54 9.20 22.95
CA GLY A 304 10.94 8.45 24.13
C GLY A 304 11.15 9.32 25.38
N ARG A 305 11.36 10.64 25.20
CA ARG A 305 11.57 11.65 26.28
C ARG A 305 10.24 12.28 26.73
N ASP A 306 9.31 12.53 25.80
CA ASP A 306 8.00 13.11 26.09
C ASP A 306 6.89 12.31 25.38
N PRO A 307 6.29 11.30 26.06
CA PRO A 307 5.25 10.48 25.49
C PRO A 307 3.96 11.23 25.11
N ALA A 308 3.80 12.51 25.46
CA ALA A 308 2.68 13.32 25.03
C ALA A 308 2.85 13.88 23.61
N LYS A 309 4.08 13.94 23.11
CA LYS A 309 4.40 14.41 21.75
C LYS A 309 4.36 13.25 20.74
N ARG A 310 3.83 13.53 19.56
CA ARG A 310 3.63 12.51 18.50
C ARG A 310 4.07 13.04 17.15
N PHE A 311 4.71 12.18 16.39
CA PHE A 311 4.75 12.28 14.93
C PHE A 311 3.78 11.29 14.31
N VAL A 312 3.05 11.72 13.31
CA VAL A 312 2.17 10.88 12.49
C VAL A 312 2.69 10.90 11.06
N LEU A 313 2.94 9.74 10.50
CA LEU A 313 3.41 9.57 9.14
C LEU A 313 2.32 8.91 8.31
N ASP A 314 1.85 9.58 7.25
CA ASP A 314 0.86 9.00 6.35
C ASP A 314 1.11 9.35 4.88
N GLY A 315 1.20 8.33 4.05
CA GLY A 315 1.45 8.47 2.61
C GLY A 315 0.22 8.79 1.77
N ALA A 316 -0.84 9.35 2.33
CA ALA A 316 -2.02 9.81 1.58
C ALA A 316 -1.60 10.83 0.52
N HIS A 317 -1.92 10.53 -0.74
CA HIS A 317 -1.46 11.27 -1.92
C HIS A 317 -2.52 11.44 -3.00
N ASN A 318 -3.78 11.14 -2.68
CA ASN A 318 -4.95 11.42 -3.48
C ASN A 318 -6.09 11.93 -2.58
N THR A 319 -7.11 12.53 -3.15
CA THR A 319 -8.19 13.20 -2.41
C THR A 319 -8.90 12.25 -1.43
N ASP A 320 -9.19 11.00 -1.82
CA ASP A 320 -9.86 10.03 -0.96
C ASP A 320 -8.97 9.57 0.21
N GLY A 321 -7.67 9.38 -0.05
CA GLY A 321 -6.69 9.06 0.98
C GLY A 321 -6.54 10.19 2.00
N VAL A 322 -6.43 11.43 1.52
CA VAL A 322 -6.32 12.62 2.38
C VAL A 322 -7.59 12.83 3.21
N ARG A 323 -8.78 12.63 2.64
CA ARG A 323 -10.04 12.70 3.37
C ARG A 323 -10.10 11.65 4.50
N THR A 324 -9.62 10.45 4.20
CA THR A 324 -9.55 9.36 5.19
C THR A 324 -8.56 9.69 6.31
N LEU A 325 -7.39 10.22 5.97
CA LEU A 325 -6.39 10.72 6.91
C LEU A 325 -6.97 11.82 7.80
N SER A 326 -7.63 12.81 7.21
CA SER A 326 -8.23 13.94 7.92
C SER A 326 -9.25 13.48 8.98
N ARG A 327 -10.10 12.51 8.62
CA ARG A 327 -11.05 11.91 9.57
C ARG A 327 -10.34 11.20 10.72
N ALA A 328 -9.33 10.39 10.43
CA ALA A 328 -8.57 9.67 11.45
C ALA A 328 -7.82 10.63 12.39
N MET A 329 -7.19 11.70 11.85
CA MET A 329 -6.55 12.74 12.66
C MET A 329 -7.54 13.41 13.61
N ASN A 330 -8.69 13.84 13.10
CA ASN A 330 -9.73 14.48 13.91
C ASN A 330 -10.32 13.55 14.99
N GLN A 331 -10.40 12.25 14.72
CA GLN A 331 -10.90 11.27 15.67
C GLN A 331 -9.89 10.96 16.78
N ILE A 332 -8.64 10.69 16.40
CA ILE A 332 -7.58 10.23 17.31
C ILE A 332 -6.98 11.40 18.10
N PHE A 333 -6.81 12.55 17.46
CA PHE A 333 -6.15 13.73 18.05
C PHE A 333 -7.12 14.91 18.25
N ALA A 334 -8.38 14.61 18.56
CA ALA A 334 -9.40 15.63 18.86
C ALA A 334 -8.91 16.60 19.94
N GLY A 335 -9.01 17.91 19.68
CA GLY A 335 -8.60 18.97 20.61
C GLY A 335 -7.08 19.15 20.76
N LYS A 336 -6.26 18.40 20.00
CA LYS A 336 -4.81 18.60 19.95
C LYS A 336 -4.43 19.65 18.92
N ARG A 337 -3.34 20.39 19.20
CA ARG A 337 -2.77 21.33 18.24
C ARG A 337 -1.83 20.58 17.30
N VAL A 338 -2.18 20.60 16.01
CA VAL A 338 -1.46 19.87 14.97
C VAL A 338 -0.59 20.82 14.16
N LEU A 339 0.70 20.50 14.03
CA LEU A 339 1.61 21.04 13.03
C LEU A 339 1.52 20.13 11.81
N VAL A 340 1.33 20.68 10.61
CA VAL A 340 1.20 19.86 9.39
C VAL A 340 2.42 20.10 8.50
N THR A 341 3.10 19.03 8.10
CA THR A 341 4.23 19.05 7.16
C THR A 341 3.85 18.33 5.88
N LEU A 342 3.91 19.02 4.75
CA LEU A 342 3.42 18.54 3.46
C LEU A 342 4.49 18.56 2.37
N GLY A 343 4.52 17.46 1.59
CA GLY A 343 5.20 17.42 0.30
C GLY A 343 4.36 16.64 -0.69
N ILE A 344 3.96 17.26 -1.79
CA ILE A 344 2.99 16.73 -2.75
C ILE A 344 3.61 16.72 -4.15
N LEU A 345 3.28 15.73 -4.96
CA LEU A 345 3.67 15.66 -6.37
C LEU A 345 2.75 16.57 -7.21
N ALA A 346 3.32 17.28 -8.18
CA ALA A 346 2.61 18.28 -8.98
C ALA A 346 1.52 17.69 -9.91
N ASP A 347 1.59 16.40 -10.19
CA ASP A 347 0.62 15.68 -11.03
C ASP A 347 -0.62 15.20 -10.25
N LYS A 348 -0.72 15.51 -8.96
CA LYS A 348 -1.87 15.18 -8.12
C LYS A 348 -2.89 16.32 -8.06
N ALA A 349 -4.10 16.01 -7.60
CA ALA A 349 -5.17 16.99 -7.38
C ALA A 349 -4.85 17.84 -6.11
N VAL A 350 -3.83 18.71 -6.23
CA VAL A 350 -3.23 19.43 -5.10
C VAL A 350 -4.25 20.29 -4.38
N ASP A 351 -5.09 21.04 -5.11
CA ASP A 351 -6.04 21.96 -4.50
C ASP A 351 -7.12 21.21 -3.71
N GLU A 352 -7.66 20.12 -4.25
CA GLU A 352 -8.64 19.26 -3.56
C GLU A 352 -8.01 18.55 -2.32
N MET A 353 -6.74 18.20 -2.40
CA MET A 353 -6.03 17.65 -1.24
C MET A 353 -5.85 18.72 -0.16
N LEU A 354 -5.49 19.96 -0.53
CA LEU A 354 -5.34 21.07 0.40
C LEU A 354 -6.66 21.45 1.07
N ASP A 355 -7.80 21.38 0.38
CA ASP A 355 -9.13 21.66 0.95
C ASP A 355 -9.44 20.77 2.18
N GLU A 356 -8.90 19.54 2.22
CA GLU A 356 -9.05 18.62 3.35
C GLU A 356 -7.93 18.81 4.40
N LEU A 357 -6.68 19.02 3.95
CA LEU A 357 -5.51 19.10 4.85
C LEU A 357 -5.44 20.43 5.63
N GLU A 358 -5.91 21.53 5.04
CA GLU A 358 -5.91 22.84 5.70
C GLU A 358 -6.80 22.88 6.95
N LEU A 359 -7.77 21.97 7.06
CA LEU A 359 -8.65 21.84 8.21
C LEU A 359 -7.96 21.24 9.45
N LEU A 360 -6.79 20.61 9.27
CA LEU A 360 -6.07 19.90 10.33
C LEU A 360 -5.22 20.82 11.23
N GLY A 361 -4.86 21.99 10.75
CA GLY A 361 -4.02 22.91 11.52
C GLY A 361 -3.97 24.34 10.94
N GLU A 362 -3.33 25.23 11.68
CA GLU A 362 -3.11 26.61 11.26
C GLU A 362 -1.67 26.86 10.79
N ARG A 363 -0.75 25.99 11.19
CA ARG A 363 0.68 26.10 10.88
C ARG A 363 1.12 24.93 10.00
N PHE A 364 1.81 25.28 8.91
CA PHE A 364 2.29 24.33 7.90
C PHE A 364 3.79 24.50 7.64
N LEU A 365 4.44 23.36 7.43
CA LEU A 365 5.75 23.28 6.81
C LEU A 365 5.56 22.62 5.44
N THR A 366 6.20 23.14 4.41
CA THR A 366 6.19 22.53 3.09
C THR A 366 7.59 22.10 2.72
N VAL A 367 7.72 20.96 2.04
CA VAL A 367 9.02 20.37 1.74
C VAL A 367 9.01 19.74 0.34
N PRO A 368 10.12 19.81 -0.42
CA PRO A 368 10.20 19.12 -1.69
C PRO A 368 10.23 17.58 -1.46
N VAL A 369 9.69 16.84 -2.40
CA VAL A 369 9.76 15.37 -2.43
C VAL A 369 10.91 14.97 -3.35
N SER A 370 11.76 14.01 -2.98
CA SER A 370 12.85 13.50 -3.83
C SER A 370 12.31 12.71 -5.03
N ASN A 371 11.57 13.41 -5.87
CA ASN A 371 10.96 12.89 -7.09
C ASN A 371 10.92 13.99 -8.16
N PRO A 372 11.22 13.71 -9.46
CA PRO A 372 11.17 14.72 -10.51
C PRO A 372 9.82 15.42 -10.69
N ARG A 373 8.74 14.81 -10.21
CA ARG A 373 7.38 15.37 -10.25
C ARG A 373 7.02 16.19 -9.01
N THR A 374 7.98 16.49 -8.13
CA THR A 374 7.71 17.27 -6.92
C THR A 374 7.10 18.63 -7.23
N MET A 375 6.11 19.07 -6.44
CA MET A 375 5.76 20.48 -6.37
C MET A 375 6.81 21.21 -5.54
N GLU A 376 7.25 22.37 -5.99
CA GLU A 376 8.19 23.20 -5.25
C GLU A 376 7.60 23.61 -3.90
N ALA A 377 8.39 23.48 -2.83
CA ALA A 377 7.94 23.77 -1.47
C ALA A 377 7.39 25.21 -1.33
N ALA A 378 8.04 26.19 -1.99
CA ALA A 378 7.58 27.58 -2.00
C ALA A 378 6.20 27.74 -2.64
N GLN A 379 5.95 27.06 -3.78
CA GLN A 379 4.64 27.08 -4.44
C GLN A 379 3.54 26.48 -3.57
N LEU A 380 3.85 25.40 -2.86
CA LEU A 380 2.91 24.77 -1.93
C LEU A 380 2.62 25.68 -0.72
N ALA A 381 3.65 26.37 -0.20
CA ALA A 381 3.49 27.35 0.87
C ALA A 381 2.62 28.55 0.42
N ASP A 382 2.83 29.07 -0.81
CA ASP A 382 2.03 30.16 -1.37
C ASP A 382 0.56 29.75 -1.51
N LYS A 383 0.27 28.52 -1.94
CA LYS A 383 -1.11 27.99 -2.02
C LYS A 383 -1.79 27.93 -0.63
N LEU A 384 -1.06 27.55 0.41
CA LEU A 384 -1.56 27.53 1.79
C LEU A 384 -1.74 28.96 2.34
N ALA A 385 -0.81 29.86 2.07
CA ALA A 385 -0.92 31.26 2.46
C ALA A 385 -2.13 31.94 1.80
N ALA A 386 -2.42 31.65 0.53
CA ALA A 386 -3.61 32.12 -0.16
C ALA A 386 -4.93 31.63 0.48
N ARG A 387 -4.88 30.52 1.24
CA ARG A 387 -5.97 29.97 2.04
C ARG A 387 -6.00 30.51 3.48
N GLY A 388 -5.13 31.47 3.80
CA GLY A 388 -5.05 32.11 5.12
C GLY A 388 -4.25 31.31 6.16
N LYS A 389 -3.47 30.30 5.74
CA LYS A 389 -2.65 29.48 6.63
C LYS A 389 -1.23 30.05 6.78
N ASP A 390 -0.64 29.87 7.96
CA ASP A 390 0.76 30.20 8.21
C ASP A 390 1.65 29.05 7.69
N ALA A 391 2.37 29.29 6.60
CA ALA A 391 3.17 28.27 5.93
C ALA A 391 4.63 28.69 5.74
N THR A 392 5.56 27.78 6.01
CA THR A 392 7.00 27.98 5.77
C THR A 392 7.53 26.91 4.85
N ALA A 393 8.20 27.32 3.77
CA ALA A 393 8.88 26.41 2.86
C ALA A 393 10.25 25.99 3.44
N CYS A 394 10.46 24.71 3.61
CA CYS A 394 11.72 24.07 3.96
C CYS A 394 12.47 23.65 2.68
N ARG A 395 13.79 23.66 2.72
CA ARG A 395 14.63 23.29 1.56
C ARG A 395 14.83 21.80 1.43
N THR A 396 14.83 21.08 2.55
CA THR A 396 15.06 19.62 2.59
C THR A 396 14.15 18.96 3.63
N PRO A 397 13.94 17.63 3.51
CA PRO A 397 13.24 16.83 4.53
C PRO A 397 13.88 16.93 5.92
N GLU A 398 15.23 16.97 6.00
CA GLU A 398 15.96 17.10 7.27
C GLU A 398 15.66 18.45 7.96
N GLU A 399 15.62 19.56 7.19
CA GLU A 399 15.26 20.89 7.72
C GLU A 399 13.82 20.86 8.26
N ALA A 400 12.89 20.24 7.54
CA ALA A 400 11.50 20.12 7.97
C ALA A 400 11.35 19.29 9.24
N VAL A 401 12.07 18.17 9.37
CA VAL A 401 12.06 17.34 10.57
C VAL A 401 12.65 18.08 11.76
N ALA A 402 13.80 18.76 11.57
CA ALA A 402 14.45 19.51 12.64
C ALA A 402 13.54 20.63 13.16
N LEU A 403 12.92 21.40 12.26
CA LEU A 403 12.01 22.48 12.62
C LEU A 403 10.73 21.93 13.28
N ALA A 404 10.17 20.83 12.76
CA ALA A 404 9.00 20.18 13.36
C ALA A 404 9.29 19.66 14.76
N ALA A 405 10.46 19.05 14.99
CA ALA A 405 10.89 18.57 16.31
C ALA A 405 11.05 19.73 17.30
N GLU A 406 11.71 20.84 16.89
CA GLU A 406 11.86 22.05 17.69
C GLU A 406 10.49 22.65 18.05
N MET A 407 9.58 22.75 17.08
CA MET A 407 8.24 23.31 17.30
C MET A 407 7.37 22.40 18.19
N LEU A 408 7.56 21.09 18.15
CA LEU A 408 6.94 20.16 19.07
C LEU A 408 7.52 20.29 20.49
N GLU A 409 8.84 20.41 20.63
CA GLU A 409 9.50 20.47 21.93
C GLU A 409 9.23 21.82 22.64
N ASN A 410 9.39 22.93 21.94
CA ASN A 410 9.36 24.28 22.51
C ASN A 410 8.09 25.08 22.19
N GLY A 411 7.29 24.61 21.24
CA GLY A 411 6.09 25.27 20.77
C GLY A 411 4.80 24.73 21.39
N PRO A 412 3.66 25.24 20.92
CA PRO A 412 2.36 24.88 21.46
C PRO A 412 1.78 23.58 20.87
N TYR A 413 2.51 22.85 20.02
CA TYR A 413 1.98 21.71 19.26
C TYR A 413 2.11 20.40 20.05
N ASP A 414 1.08 19.56 19.92
CA ASP A 414 1.03 18.23 20.52
C ASP A 414 1.43 17.14 19.52
N VAL A 415 1.13 17.36 18.23
CA VAL A 415 1.28 16.39 17.15
C VAL A 415 1.86 17.09 15.92
N CYS A 416 2.81 16.46 15.23
CA CYS A 416 3.19 16.81 13.88
C CYS A 416 2.77 15.72 12.91
N LEU A 417 1.97 16.08 11.91
CA LEU A 417 1.60 15.23 10.78
C LEU A 417 2.57 15.47 9.63
N PHE A 418 3.12 14.39 9.06
CA PHE A 418 3.80 14.38 7.77
C PHE A 418 2.92 13.67 6.75
N ALA A 419 2.59 14.31 5.62
CA ALA A 419 1.70 13.75 4.62
C ALA A 419 1.96 14.24 3.19
N GLY A 420 1.26 13.65 2.20
CA GLY A 420 1.18 14.11 0.82
C GLY A 420 1.92 13.24 -0.19
N SER A 421 2.86 12.39 0.23
CA SER A 421 3.60 11.49 -0.65
C SER A 421 4.24 10.33 0.10
N LEU A 422 4.14 9.11 -0.44
CA LEU A 422 4.87 7.95 0.11
C LEU A 422 6.40 8.12 0.02
N TYR A 423 6.90 8.77 -1.02
CA TYR A 423 8.34 9.06 -1.14
C TYR A 423 8.83 9.96 0.00
N LEU A 424 8.08 11.03 0.30
CA LEU A 424 8.39 11.90 1.44
C LEU A 424 8.38 11.12 2.75
N ILE A 425 7.35 10.30 2.96
CA ILE A 425 7.20 9.54 4.21
C ILE A 425 8.38 8.59 4.43
N GLY A 426 8.89 7.95 3.38
CA GLY A 426 10.08 7.11 3.48
C GLY A 426 11.32 7.88 3.96
N GLU A 427 11.58 9.06 3.40
CA GLU A 427 12.69 9.91 3.80
C GLU A 427 12.53 10.41 5.25
N ILE A 428 11.36 10.93 5.60
CA ILE A 428 11.07 11.42 6.95
C ILE A 428 11.21 10.30 7.98
N ARG A 429 10.68 9.11 7.67
CA ARG A 429 10.76 7.94 8.55
C ARG A 429 12.20 7.52 8.82
N SER A 430 13.01 7.48 7.78
CA SER A 430 14.45 7.18 7.88
C SER A 430 15.17 8.21 8.75
N ILE A 431 14.93 9.51 8.54
CA ILE A 431 15.52 10.60 9.33
C ILE A 431 15.13 10.47 10.81
N LEU A 432 13.84 10.24 11.10
CA LEU A 432 13.34 10.12 12.47
C LEU A 432 13.93 8.91 13.21
N ARG A 433 14.02 7.76 12.55
CA ARG A 433 14.54 6.53 13.15
C ARG A 433 16.05 6.55 13.41
N HIS A 434 16.82 7.20 12.54
CA HIS A 434 18.28 7.25 12.66
C HIS A 434 18.80 8.49 13.41
N GLY A 435 18.05 9.58 13.44
CA GLY A 435 18.48 10.86 14.01
C GLY A 435 17.83 11.23 15.34
N TYR A 436 16.75 10.57 15.73
CA TYR A 436 15.96 10.89 16.93
C TYR A 436 15.57 9.64 17.70
N LEU A 437 15.35 9.78 19.02
CA LEU A 437 14.90 8.69 19.90
C LEU A 437 13.37 8.50 19.81
N TRP A 438 12.86 8.19 18.62
CA TRP A 438 11.45 7.96 18.40
C TRP A 438 11.13 6.47 18.29
N GLU A 439 10.05 6.05 18.94
CA GLU A 439 9.57 4.67 18.95
C GLU A 439 8.19 4.58 18.28
N THR A 440 7.97 3.56 17.45
CA THR A 440 6.63 3.23 16.91
C THR A 440 5.75 2.66 18.03
N ILE A 441 4.50 3.13 18.11
CA ILE A 441 3.49 2.62 19.06
C ILE A 441 2.78 1.44 18.43
#